data_f426b0d64daed0f1a719ca119245f411
#
_entry.id   f426b0d64daed0f1a719ca119245f411
#
_cell.length_a   1.000
_cell.length_b   1.000
_cell.length_c   1.000
_cell.angle_alpha   90.00
_cell.angle_beta   90.00
_cell.angle_gamma   90.00
#
_symmetry.space_group_name_H-M   'P 1'
#
loop_
_entity.id
_entity.type
_entity.pdbx_description
1 polymer ?
#
loop_
_entity_poly.entity_id
_entity_poly.type
_entity_poly.pdbx_seq_one_letter_code
_entity_poly.pdbx_strand_id
1 'polypeptide(L)' 'MIGSDVELQAAQEYVLRFERILAAARRTYTSEAYEAMASSYLAEFERVHAEIVEYLRRAPSREAA' A
#
# COMPACT_ATOMS: atom_id res chain seq x y z
N MET A 1 10.64 -3.59 -4.41
CA MET A 1 10.72 -4.85 -3.66
C MET A 1 11.16 -4.58 -2.22
N ILE A 2 10.52 -5.26 -1.28
CA ILE A 2 10.79 -5.06 0.14
C ILE A 2 11.83 -6.08 0.59
N GLY A 3 12.93 -5.60 1.18
CA GLY A 3 14.00 -6.50 1.57
C GLY A 3 14.33 -6.49 3.06
N SER A 4 13.62 -5.68 3.84
CA SER A 4 13.89 -5.59 5.27
C SER A 4 12.66 -5.11 6.01
N ASP A 5 12.66 -5.27 7.33
CA ASP A 5 11.53 -4.81 8.14
C ASP A 5 11.41 -3.28 8.12
N VAL A 6 12.52 -2.57 7.96
CA VAL A 6 12.47 -1.11 7.84
C VAL A 6 11.75 -0.72 6.56
N GLU A 7 12.07 -1.40 5.47
CA GLU A 7 11.39 -1.14 4.20
C GLU A 7 9.93 -1.56 4.26
N LEU A 8 9.63 -2.63 4.98
CA LEU A 8 8.25 -3.04 5.18
C LEU A 8 7.45 -1.93 5.86
N GLN A 9 8.01 -1.37 6.93
CA GLN A 9 7.32 -0.30 7.64
C GLN A 9 7.08 0.90 6.74
N ALA A 10 8.06 1.27 5.93
CA ALA A 10 7.90 2.39 5.00
C ALA A 10 6.80 2.10 3.98
N ALA A 11 6.73 0.87 3.49
CA ALA A 11 5.70 0.49 2.54
C ALA A 11 4.31 0.52 3.18
N GLN A 12 4.20 0.10 4.42
CA GLN A 12 2.93 0.15 5.13
C GLN A 12 2.45 1.58 5.35
N GLU A 13 3.37 2.48 5.66
CA GLU A 13 3.02 3.89 5.83
C GLU A 13 2.58 4.49 4.49
N TYR A 14 3.21 4.08 3.41
CA TYR A 14 2.84 4.53 2.09
C TYR A 14 1.41 4.09 1.75
N VAL A 15 1.10 2.83 2.00
CA VAL A 15 -0.24 2.29 1.76
C VAL A 15 -1.27 3.02 2.61
N LEU A 16 -0.97 3.26 3.87
CA LEU A 16 -1.89 3.94 4.76
C LEU A 16 -2.19 5.35 4.25
N ARG A 17 -1.16 6.05 3.76
CA ARG A 17 -1.36 7.38 3.21
C ARG A 17 -2.26 7.34 1.99
N PHE A 18 -2.07 6.35 1.11
CA PHE A 18 -2.93 6.18 -0.06
C PHE A 18 -4.38 5.93 0.36
N GLU A 19 -4.57 5.06 1.36
CA GLU A 19 -5.92 4.79 1.84
C GLU A 19 -6.59 6.05 2.36
N ARG A 20 -5.85 6.87 3.07
CA ARG A 20 -6.42 8.11 3.61
C ARG A 20 -6.76 9.10 2.52
N ILE A 21 -5.91 9.21 1.51
CA ILE A 21 -6.18 10.09 0.38
C ILE A 21 -7.46 9.65 -0.33
N LEU A 22 -7.59 8.36 -0.59
CA LEU A 22 -8.76 7.85 -1.30
C LEU A 22 -10.02 7.99 -0.47
N ALA A 23 -9.92 7.73 0.84
CA ALA A 23 -11.08 7.87 1.71
C ALA A 23 -11.56 9.32 1.76
N ALA A 24 -10.63 10.28 1.79
CA ALA A 24 -11.01 11.69 1.77
C ALA A 24 -11.63 12.07 0.43
N ALA A 25 -11.08 11.55 -0.65
CA ALA A 25 -11.59 11.87 -1.99
C ALA A 25 -13.02 11.36 -2.18
N ARG A 26 -13.37 10.22 -1.57
CA ARG A 26 -14.72 9.71 -1.66
C ARG A 26 -15.75 10.68 -1.10
N ARG A 27 -15.34 11.50 -0.14
CA ARG A 27 -16.27 12.43 0.51
C ARG A 27 -16.34 13.78 -0.19
N THR A 28 -15.36 14.10 -1.02
CA THR A 28 -15.28 15.43 -1.61
C THR A 28 -15.44 15.45 -3.13
N TYR A 29 -15.15 14.34 -3.79
CA TYR A 29 -15.18 14.28 -5.25
C TYR A 29 -16.53 13.73 -5.71
N THR A 30 -16.92 14.12 -6.94
CA THR A 30 -18.05 13.46 -7.58
C THR A 30 -17.64 12.03 -7.93
N SER A 31 -18.65 11.21 -8.24
CA SER A 31 -18.35 9.81 -8.60
C SER A 31 -17.42 9.73 -9.80
N GLU A 32 -17.67 10.55 -10.82
CA GLU A 32 -16.83 10.53 -12.02
C GLU A 32 -15.41 10.97 -11.71
N ALA A 33 -15.27 12.05 -10.95
CA ALA A 33 -13.95 12.55 -10.62
C ALA A 33 -13.19 11.55 -9.75
N TYR A 34 -13.89 10.92 -8.82
CA TYR A 34 -13.26 9.92 -7.97
C TYR A 34 -12.76 8.75 -8.81
N GLU A 35 -13.60 8.22 -9.70
CA GLU A 35 -13.19 7.08 -10.52
C GLU A 35 -11.99 7.41 -11.39
N ALA A 36 -11.98 8.61 -11.96
CA ALA A 36 -10.86 9.02 -12.82
C ALA A 36 -9.57 9.10 -12.04
N MET A 37 -9.63 9.63 -10.81
CA MET A 37 -8.45 9.79 -9.99
C MET A 37 -8.02 8.47 -9.36
N ALA A 38 -8.99 7.68 -8.90
CA ALA A 38 -8.70 6.51 -8.10
C ALA A 38 -8.08 5.37 -8.91
N SER A 39 -8.34 5.31 -10.22
CA SER A 39 -7.89 4.15 -10.97
C SER A 39 -6.38 4.00 -10.93
N SER A 40 -5.61 5.09 -11.12
CA SER A 40 -4.17 4.98 -11.08
C SER A 40 -3.65 4.82 -9.63
N TYR A 41 -4.32 5.47 -8.68
CA TYR A 41 -3.94 5.31 -7.27
C TYR A 41 -4.15 3.88 -6.80
N LEU A 42 -5.26 3.25 -7.22
CA LEU A 42 -5.53 1.88 -6.82
C LEU A 42 -4.57 0.90 -7.44
N ALA A 43 -4.15 1.15 -8.69
CA ALA A 43 -3.14 0.30 -9.32
C ALA A 43 -1.83 0.34 -8.52
N GLU A 44 -1.42 1.53 -8.10
CA GLU A 44 -0.21 1.68 -7.31
C GLU A 44 -0.38 1.05 -5.93
N PHE A 45 -1.53 1.26 -5.31
CA PHE A 45 -1.83 0.66 -4.02
C PHE A 45 -1.74 -0.86 -4.10
N GLU A 46 -2.34 -1.45 -5.13
CA GLU A 46 -2.33 -2.89 -5.27
C GLU A 46 -0.92 -3.44 -5.48
N ARG A 47 -0.12 -2.70 -6.23
CA ARG A 47 1.26 -3.12 -6.47
C ARG A 47 2.06 -3.14 -5.17
N VAL A 48 1.98 -2.05 -4.39
CA VAL A 48 2.73 -1.98 -3.14
C VAL A 48 2.19 -2.98 -2.14
N HIS A 49 0.87 -3.13 -2.09
CA HIS A 49 0.26 -4.09 -1.17
C HIS A 49 0.70 -5.51 -1.50
N ALA A 50 0.80 -5.84 -2.79
CA ALA A 50 1.27 -7.15 -3.20
C ALA A 50 2.71 -7.40 -2.75
N GLU A 51 3.54 -6.38 -2.79
CA GLU A 51 4.91 -6.50 -2.31
C GLU A 51 4.95 -6.73 -0.80
N ILE A 52 4.07 -6.07 -0.07
CA ILE A 52 3.97 -6.29 1.37
C ILE A 52 3.57 -7.73 1.66
N VAL A 53 2.55 -8.21 0.97
CA VAL A 53 2.09 -9.58 1.16
C VAL A 53 3.21 -10.57 0.83
N GLU A 54 3.91 -10.32 -0.26
CA GLU A 54 5.00 -11.19 -0.67
C GLU A 54 6.09 -11.26 0.40
N TYR A 55 6.43 -10.10 0.95
CA TYR A 55 7.45 -10.06 2.00
C TYR A 55 6.98 -10.80 3.25
N LEU A 56 5.71 -10.61 3.63
CA LEU A 56 5.17 -11.23 4.83
C LEU A 56 5.02 -12.75 4.70
N ARG A 57 4.93 -13.25 3.47
CA ARG A 57 4.87 -14.69 3.26
C ARG A 57 6.18 -15.37 3.58
N ARG A 58 7.28 -14.65 3.51
CA ARG A 58 8.59 -15.22 3.79
C ARG A 58 8.79 -15.29 5.31
N ALA A 59 9.25 -16.44 5.77
CA ALA A 59 9.56 -16.60 7.19
C ALA A 59 10.74 -15.73 7.55
N PRO A 60 10.78 -15.22 8.78
CA PRO A 60 11.93 -14.41 9.19
C PRO A 60 13.20 -15.25 9.16
N SER A 61 14.25 -14.64 8.62
CA SER A 61 15.56 -15.27 8.54
C SER A 61 16.33 -15.01 9.82
N ARG A 62 15.84 -15.55 10.92
CA ARG A 62 16.51 -15.34 12.19
C ARG A 62 17.33 -16.52 12.53
N GLU A 63 18.50 -16.22 13.05
CA GLU A 63 19.28 -17.28 13.67
C GLU A 63 18.49 -17.81 14.84
N ALA A 64 18.44 -19.11 14.96
CA ALA A 64 17.80 -19.70 16.10
C ALA A 64 18.56 -19.23 17.33
N ALA A 65 17.88 -18.52 18.15
CA ALA A 65 18.55 -17.99 19.32
C ALA A 65 18.60 -19.04 20.41
#